data_219e48f1e416bde7bb7ae005ff5823c4
#
_entry.id   219e48f1e416bde7bb7ae005ff5823c4
#
_cell.length_a   1.000
_cell.length_b   1.000
_cell.length_c   1.000
_cell.angle_alpha   90.00
_cell.angle_beta   90.00
_cell.angle_gamma   90.00
#
_symmetry.space_group_name_H-M   'P 1'
#
loop_
_entity.id
_entity.type
_entity.pdbx_description
1 polymer ?
#
loop_
_entity_poly.entity_id
_entity_poly.type
_entity_poly.pdbx_seq_one_letter_code
_entity_poly.pdbx_strand_id
1 'polypeptide(L)'
;DQTEPHVKEMSPSMQAYYVNNLGNYYYYQDDYKNALQSFLRMKKLLEQHGMMRTFDMYLCKINLADVYLNLGKLNDATAMLDDVEPYFRAQGDNTSIYYCNTIRFGIAVRAGRMHEAERIMADKTDDSLIPYTLVNIRNKYKRRYYELTGDYDKAYALLNKSIAYNDSIEHNLSNMRTAE
;
A
#
# COMPACT_ATOMS: atom_id res chain seq x y z
N ASP A 1 4.97 17.66 19.00
CA ASP A 1 4.94 17.66 17.53
C ASP A 1 4.72 19.08 17.04
N GLN A 2 5.79 19.78 16.59
CA GLN A 2 5.73 21.20 16.20
C GLN A 2 5.03 21.43 14.85
N THR A 3 4.71 20.37 14.10
CA THR A 3 4.11 20.44 12.76
C THR A 3 2.57 20.41 12.75
N GLU A 4 1.91 19.90 13.79
CA GLU A 4 0.45 19.81 13.84
C GLU A 4 -0.31 21.16 13.84
N PRO A 5 0.15 22.25 14.48
CA PRO A 5 -0.59 23.51 14.44
C PRO A 5 -0.77 24.09 13.03
N HIS A 6 0.21 23.91 12.14
CA HIS A 6 0.17 24.44 10.78
C HIS A 6 -0.69 23.62 9.81
N VAL A 7 -0.93 22.36 10.11
CA VAL A 7 -1.77 21.48 9.26
C VAL A 7 -3.21 22.01 9.15
N LYS A 8 -3.75 22.60 10.21
CA LYS A 8 -5.11 23.14 10.20
C LYS A 8 -5.29 24.37 9.30
N GLU A 9 -4.20 25.06 8.98
CA GLU A 9 -4.19 26.25 8.10
C GLU A 9 -4.04 25.86 6.61
N MET A 10 -3.71 24.60 6.33
CA MET A 10 -3.56 24.07 4.96
C MET A 10 -4.92 23.88 4.28
N SER A 11 -4.93 23.94 2.95
CA SER A 11 -6.10 23.54 2.18
C SER A 11 -6.48 22.07 2.46
N PRO A 12 -7.76 21.67 2.28
CA PRO A 12 -8.19 20.29 2.51
C PRO A 12 -7.35 19.24 1.76
N SER A 13 -6.98 19.52 0.51
CA SER A 13 -6.13 18.62 -0.29
C SER A 13 -4.72 18.50 0.29
N MET A 14 -4.13 19.59 0.77
CA MET A 14 -2.81 19.54 1.43
C MET A 14 -2.87 18.82 2.77
N GLN A 15 -3.95 18.99 3.54
CA GLN A 15 -4.17 18.22 4.77
C GLN A 15 -4.29 16.72 4.47
N ALA A 16 -5.06 16.35 3.42
CA ALA A 16 -5.20 14.96 2.99
C ALA A 16 -3.84 14.38 2.57
N TYR A 17 -3.06 15.13 1.79
CA TYR A 17 -1.71 14.72 1.38
C TYR A 17 -0.77 14.49 2.59
N TYR A 18 -0.77 15.41 3.55
CA TYR A 18 0.04 15.26 4.77
C TYR A 18 -0.34 14.00 5.55
N VAL A 19 -1.64 13.79 5.77
CA VAL A 19 -2.14 12.63 6.53
C VAL A 19 -1.90 11.31 5.77
N ASN A 20 -1.98 11.34 4.43
CA ASN A 20 -1.59 10.19 3.59
C ASN A 20 -0.12 9.83 3.77
N ASN A 21 0.77 10.82 3.73
CA ASN A 21 2.21 10.57 3.94
C ASN A 21 2.51 10.04 5.34
N LEU A 22 1.80 10.52 6.36
CA LEU A 22 1.91 10.00 7.72
C LEU A 22 1.44 8.54 7.79
N GLY A 23 0.33 8.20 7.11
CA GLY A 23 -0.15 6.82 7.00
C GLY A 23 0.86 5.91 6.31
N ASN A 24 1.46 6.36 5.21
CA ASN A 24 2.51 5.64 4.51
C ASN A 24 3.76 5.45 5.37
N TYR A 25 4.18 6.46 6.11
CA TYR A 25 5.30 6.36 7.04
C TYR A 25 5.08 5.22 8.05
N TYR A 26 3.92 5.19 8.73
CA TYR A 26 3.59 4.10 9.65
C TYR A 26 3.49 2.73 8.95
N TYR A 27 2.93 2.71 7.74
CA TYR A 27 2.83 1.48 6.94
C TYR A 27 4.21 0.87 6.68
N TYR A 28 5.20 1.68 6.27
CA TYR A 28 6.57 1.20 6.01
C TYR A 28 7.37 0.84 7.26
N GLN A 29 6.88 1.24 8.44
CA GLN A 29 7.41 0.79 9.74
C GLN A 29 6.66 -0.46 10.28
N ASP A 30 5.81 -1.08 9.47
CA ASP A 30 4.90 -2.18 9.86
C ASP A 30 3.96 -1.81 11.03
N ASP A 31 3.82 -0.52 11.34
CA ASP A 31 2.87 0.00 12.34
C ASP A 31 1.48 0.19 11.70
N TYR A 32 0.85 -0.94 11.39
CA TYR A 32 -0.46 -0.94 10.71
C TYR A 32 -1.59 -0.35 11.54
N LYS A 33 -1.46 -0.28 12.87
CA LYS A 33 -2.46 0.36 13.74
C LYS A 33 -2.46 1.86 13.55
N ASN A 34 -1.31 2.50 13.59
CA ASN A 34 -1.18 3.94 13.38
C ASN A 34 -1.39 4.31 11.90
N ALA A 35 -0.99 3.45 10.95
CA ALA A 35 -1.34 3.61 9.54
C ALA A 35 -2.85 3.62 9.33
N LEU A 36 -3.60 2.68 9.96
CA LEU A 36 -5.06 2.65 9.90
C LEU A 36 -5.68 3.94 10.42
N GLN A 37 -5.24 4.44 11.58
CA GLN A 37 -5.75 5.68 12.15
C GLN A 37 -5.52 6.87 11.22
N SER A 38 -4.34 6.96 10.61
CA SER A 38 -3.99 8.02 9.67
C SER A 38 -4.88 7.98 8.42
N PHE A 39 -5.05 6.82 7.80
CA PHE A 39 -5.91 6.72 6.62
C PHE A 39 -7.41 6.89 6.94
N LEU A 40 -7.88 6.48 8.11
CA LEU A 40 -9.25 6.79 8.56
C LEU A 40 -9.43 8.29 8.81
N ARG A 41 -8.42 8.97 9.36
CA ARG A 41 -8.41 10.45 9.50
C ARG A 41 -8.46 11.13 8.12
N MET A 42 -7.68 10.65 7.14
CA MET A 42 -7.73 11.14 5.76
C MET A 42 -9.12 10.96 5.15
N LYS A 43 -9.69 9.76 5.27
CA LYS A 43 -11.04 9.46 4.76
C LYS A 43 -12.08 10.42 5.33
N LYS A 44 -12.10 10.60 6.66
CA LYS A 44 -13.02 11.52 7.36
C LYS A 44 -12.84 12.96 6.89
N LEU A 45 -11.61 13.42 6.70
CA LEU A 45 -11.30 14.76 6.21
C LEU A 45 -11.87 14.98 4.81
N LEU A 46 -11.66 14.04 3.90
CA LEU A 46 -12.19 14.10 2.53
C LEU A 46 -13.72 14.08 2.51
N GLU A 47 -14.36 13.28 3.36
CA GLU A 47 -15.83 13.26 3.52
C GLU A 47 -16.37 14.61 4.00
N GLN A 48 -15.74 15.22 5.00
CA GLN A 48 -16.14 16.51 5.56
C GLN A 48 -16.07 17.66 4.54
N HIS A 49 -15.20 17.54 3.55
CA HIS A 49 -15.03 18.53 2.49
C HIS A 49 -15.74 18.16 1.16
N GLY A 50 -16.61 17.15 1.17
CA GLY A 50 -17.38 16.74 0.00
C GLY A 50 -16.55 16.06 -1.10
N MET A 51 -15.33 15.62 -0.79
CA MET A 51 -14.36 15.04 -1.73
C MET A 51 -14.50 13.52 -1.92
N MET A 52 -15.71 12.97 -1.77
CA MET A 52 -15.98 11.53 -1.77
C MET A 52 -15.74 10.82 -3.12
N ARG A 53 -15.73 11.56 -4.22
CA ARG A 53 -15.56 11.02 -5.58
C ARG A 53 -14.26 11.52 -6.24
N THR A 54 -13.27 11.85 -5.44
CA THR A 54 -11.96 12.31 -5.91
C THR A 54 -10.96 11.16 -5.97
N PHE A 55 -9.92 11.33 -6.76
CA PHE A 55 -8.78 10.40 -6.78
C PHE A 55 -8.21 10.17 -5.38
N ASP A 56 -8.09 11.23 -4.56
CA ASP A 56 -7.58 11.13 -3.19
C ASP A 56 -8.41 10.20 -2.30
N MET A 57 -9.74 10.18 -2.47
CA MET A 57 -10.61 9.27 -1.74
C MET A 57 -10.38 7.81 -2.17
N TYR A 58 -10.25 7.54 -3.47
CA TYR A 58 -10.00 6.19 -3.97
C TYR A 58 -8.59 5.71 -3.59
N LEU A 59 -7.59 6.60 -3.61
CA LEU A 59 -6.24 6.33 -3.10
C LEU A 59 -6.26 6.01 -1.60
N CYS A 60 -7.00 6.77 -0.81
CA CYS A 60 -7.17 6.50 0.62
C CYS A 60 -7.77 5.12 0.86
N LYS A 61 -8.81 4.75 0.12
CA LYS A 61 -9.49 3.45 0.27
C LYS A 61 -8.60 2.27 -0.14
N ILE A 62 -7.78 2.39 -1.19
CA ILE A 62 -6.86 1.30 -1.55
C ILE A 62 -5.76 1.13 -0.50
N ASN A 63 -5.26 2.23 0.10
CA ASN A 63 -4.32 2.17 1.21
C ASN A 63 -4.96 1.52 2.45
N LEU A 64 -6.24 1.83 2.75
CA LEU A 64 -7.01 1.16 3.80
C LEU A 64 -7.15 -0.34 3.54
N ALA A 65 -7.39 -0.75 2.28
CA ALA A 65 -7.49 -2.17 1.92
C ALA A 65 -6.21 -2.93 2.27
N ASP A 66 -5.04 -2.35 1.96
CA ASP A 66 -3.75 -2.98 2.25
C ASP A 66 -3.47 -3.03 3.76
N VAL A 67 -3.79 -1.99 4.50
CA VAL A 67 -3.67 -1.98 5.96
C VAL A 67 -4.61 -3.01 6.60
N TYR A 68 -5.87 -3.12 6.15
CA TYR A 68 -6.79 -4.14 6.63
C TYR A 68 -6.28 -5.56 6.35
N LEU A 69 -5.70 -5.81 5.16
CA LEU A 69 -5.05 -7.08 4.85
C LEU A 69 -3.95 -7.39 5.87
N ASN A 70 -3.06 -6.44 6.16
CA ASN A 70 -1.95 -6.64 7.08
C ASN A 70 -2.43 -6.86 8.54
N LEU A 71 -3.56 -6.26 8.92
CA LEU A 71 -4.23 -6.48 10.21
C LEU A 71 -5.07 -7.77 10.27
N GLY A 72 -5.18 -8.52 9.18
CA GLY A 72 -5.97 -9.76 9.10
C GLY A 72 -7.47 -9.55 8.92
N LYS A 73 -7.92 -8.35 8.64
CA LYS A 73 -9.31 -7.98 8.39
C LYS A 73 -9.65 -8.18 6.91
N LEU A 74 -9.68 -9.45 6.46
CA LEU A 74 -9.76 -9.77 5.03
C LEU A 74 -11.08 -9.33 4.38
N ASN A 75 -12.19 -9.38 5.12
CA ASN A 75 -13.49 -8.93 4.61
C ASN A 75 -13.51 -7.41 4.38
N ASP A 76 -12.94 -6.63 5.33
CA ASP A 76 -12.83 -5.18 5.19
C ASP A 76 -11.92 -4.81 4.01
N ALA A 77 -10.79 -5.52 3.86
CA ALA A 77 -9.89 -5.33 2.73
C ALA A 77 -10.57 -5.61 1.39
N THR A 78 -11.33 -6.71 1.29
CA THR A 78 -12.07 -7.07 0.09
C THR A 78 -13.14 -6.03 -0.25
N ALA A 79 -13.91 -5.58 0.73
CA ALA A 79 -14.95 -4.57 0.53
C ALA A 79 -14.37 -3.23 0.01
N MET A 80 -13.20 -2.81 0.51
CA MET A 80 -12.52 -1.62 -0.01
C MET A 80 -12.08 -1.81 -1.46
N LEU A 81 -11.54 -2.98 -1.83
CA LEU A 81 -11.12 -3.26 -3.21
C LEU A 81 -12.31 -3.29 -4.18
N ASP A 82 -13.43 -3.90 -3.78
CA ASP A 82 -14.64 -3.97 -4.60
C ASP A 82 -15.21 -2.58 -4.89
N ASP A 83 -15.03 -1.62 -3.98
CA ASP A 83 -15.44 -0.23 -4.15
C ASP A 83 -14.49 0.57 -5.06
N VAL A 84 -13.17 0.36 -4.97
CA VAL A 84 -12.20 1.19 -5.68
C VAL A 84 -11.80 0.68 -7.07
N GLU A 85 -11.77 -0.63 -7.26
CA GLU A 85 -11.26 -1.23 -8.49
C GLU A 85 -12.04 -0.82 -9.75
N PRO A 86 -13.39 -0.70 -9.75
CA PRO A 86 -14.12 -0.19 -10.90
C PRO A 86 -13.73 1.23 -11.31
N TYR A 87 -13.42 2.09 -10.33
CA TYR A 87 -12.96 3.45 -10.60
C TYR A 87 -11.61 3.45 -11.33
N PHE A 88 -10.61 2.75 -10.79
CA PHE A 88 -9.27 2.72 -11.39
C PHE A 88 -9.27 2.06 -12.77
N ARG A 89 -10.09 1.02 -12.98
CA ARG A 89 -10.27 0.41 -14.32
C ARG A 89 -10.90 1.38 -15.31
N ALA A 90 -11.90 2.15 -14.90
CA ALA A 90 -12.52 3.16 -15.74
C ALA A 90 -11.58 4.31 -16.12
N GLN A 91 -10.62 4.64 -15.24
CA GLN A 91 -9.59 5.63 -15.51
C GLN A 91 -8.41 5.11 -16.33
N GLY A 92 -8.27 3.79 -16.50
CA GLY A 92 -7.10 3.17 -17.11
C GLY A 92 -5.83 3.33 -16.28
N ASP A 93 -5.96 3.50 -14.95
CA ASP A 93 -4.82 3.67 -14.04
C ASP A 93 -4.16 2.33 -13.75
N ASN A 94 -3.21 1.95 -14.60
CA ASN A 94 -2.49 0.69 -14.50
C ASN A 94 -1.73 0.53 -13.17
N THR A 95 -1.23 1.61 -12.59
CA THR A 95 -0.52 1.57 -11.30
C THR A 95 -1.46 1.18 -10.16
N SER A 96 -2.62 1.83 -10.08
CA SER A 96 -3.62 1.49 -9.06
C SER A 96 -4.26 0.12 -9.29
N ILE A 97 -4.47 -0.29 -10.56
CA ILE A 97 -4.93 -1.65 -10.90
C ILE A 97 -3.91 -2.69 -10.45
N TYR A 98 -2.62 -2.46 -10.69
CA TYR A 98 -1.55 -3.32 -10.18
C TYR A 98 -1.59 -3.44 -8.66
N TYR A 99 -1.82 -2.33 -7.95
CA TYR A 99 -1.91 -2.33 -6.49
C TYR A 99 -3.15 -3.09 -6.01
N CYS A 100 -4.32 -2.92 -6.63
CA CYS A 100 -5.50 -3.74 -6.36
C CYS A 100 -5.20 -5.24 -6.50
N ASN A 101 -4.59 -5.65 -7.62
CA ASN A 101 -4.21 -7.04 -7.87
C ASN A 101 -3.21 -7.56 -6.83
N THR A 102 -2.28 -6.71 -6.39
CA THR A 102 -1.30 -7.03 -5.34
C THR A 102 -1.99 -7.32 -4.01
N ILE A 103 -2.97 -6.50 -3.61
CA ILE A 103 -3.72 -6.70 -2.38
C ILE A 103 -4.61 -7.95 -2.49
N ARG A 104 -5.29 -8.18 -3.63
CA ARG A 104 -6.06 -9.41 -3.86
C ARG A 104 -5.19 -10.67 -3.76
N PHE A 105 -3.98 -10.63 -4.32
CA PHE A 105 -3.00 -11.69 -4.14
C PHE A 105 -2.67 -11.93 -2.67
N GLY A 106 -2.38 -10.87 -1.92
CA GLY A 106 -2.12 -10.94 -0.48
C GLY A 106 -3.29 -11.51 0.31
N ILE A 107 -4.53 -11.14 -0.02
CA ILE A 107 -5.76 -11.69 0.58
C ILE A 107 -5.87 -13.20 0.30
N ALA A 108 -5.66 -13.62 -0.94
CA ALA A 108 -5.72 -15.04 -1.32
C ALA A 108 -4.67 -15.87 -0.57
N VAL A 109 -3.43 -15.37 -0.48
CA VAL A 109 -2.33 -16.01 0.27
C VAL A 109 -2.69 -16.14 1.75
N ARG A 110 -3.15 -15.06 2.37
CA ARG A 110 -3.48 -15.05 3.81
C ARG A 110 -4.70 -15.89 4.15
N ALA A 111 -5.65 -16.01 3.23
CA ALA A 111 -6.82 -16.88 3.36
C ALA A 111 -6.52 -18.36 3.03
N GLY A 112 -5.31 -18.71 2.62
CA GLY A 112 -4.95 -20.08 2.22
C GLY A 112 -5.50 -20.51 0.86
N ARG A 113 -6.01 -19.59 0.05
CA ARG A 113 -6.55 -19.87 -1.29
C ARG A 113 -5.45 -19.89 -2.34
N MET A 114 -4.56 -20.92 -2.27
CA MET A 114 -3.31 -20.96 -3.04
C MET A 114 -3.55 -21.01 -4.56
N HIS A 115 -4.56 -21.74 -5.07
CA HIS A 115 -4.88 -21.75 -6.51
C HIS A 115 -5.32 -20.38 -7.04
N GLU A 116 -6.04 -19.59 -6.22
CA GLU A 116 -6.38 -18.22 -6.57
C GLU A 116 -5.13 -17.33 -6.61
N ALA A 117 -4.25 -17.47 -5.61
CA ALA A 117 -2.98 -16.77 -5.58
C ALA A 117 -2.11 -17.09 -6.80
N GLU A 118 -1.99 -18.35 -7.19
CA GLU A 118 -1.27 -18.79 -8.40
C GLU A 118 -1.83 -18.14 -9.67
N ARG A 119 -3.15 -18.10 -9.80
CA ARG A 119 -3.80 -17.46 -10.96
C ARG A 119 -3.50 -15.98 -11.04
N ILE A 120 -3.55 -15.26 -9.91
CA ILE A 120 -3.23 -13.83 -9.86
C ILE A 120 -1.74 -13.61 -10.15
N MET A 121 -0.86 -14.48 -9.66
CA MET A 121 0.59 -14.39 -9.88
C MET A 121 0.98 -14.70 -11.33
N ALA A 122 0.22 -15.54 -12.03
CA ALA A 122 0.46 -15.91 -13.43
C ALA A 122 0.11 -14.77 -14.40
N ASP A 123 -0.65 -13.78 -13.96
CA ASP A 123 -0.95 -12.58 -14.75
C ASP A 123 0.35 -11.76 -14.94
N LYS A 124 0.83 -11.76 -16.20
CA LYS A 124 2.07 -11.10 -16.59
C LYS A 124 1.84 -9.59 -16.68
N THR A 125 2.02 -8.90 -15.60
CA THR A 125 2.11 -7.43 -15.60
C THR A 125 3.56 -7.02 -15.83
N ASP A 126 3.79 -6.09 -16.74
CA ASP A 126 5.10 -5.45 -16.89
C ASP A 126 5.38 -4.55 -15.69
N ASP A 127 6.22 -5.03 -14.78
CA ASP A 127 6.59 -4.30 -13.56
C ASP A 127 7.52 -3.11 -13.84
N SER A 128 8.06 -2.96 -15.06
CA SER A 128 9.05 -1.93 -15.39
C SER A 128 8.52 -0.50 -15.28
N LEU A 129 7.21 -0.32 -15.46
CA LEU A 129 6.53 0.98 -15.36
C LEU A 129 5.86 1.20 -13.99
N ILE A 130 5.96 0.23 -13.09
CA ILE A 130 5.33 0.29 -11.76
C ILE A 130 6.35 0.86 -10.75
N PRO A 131 5.95 1.81 -9.89
CA PRO A 131 6.81 2.30 -8.81
C PRO A 131 7.34 1.14 -7.96
N TYR A 132 8.65 1.13 -7.70
CA TYR A 132 9.29 0.02 -7.00
C TYR A 132 8.72 -0.21 -5.59
N THR A 133 8.18 0.82 -4.94
CA THR A 133 7.45 0.70 -3.67
C THR A 133 6.30 -0.30 -3.75
N LEU A 134 5.51 -0.26 -4.83
CA LEU A 134 4.41 -1.21 -5.05
C LEU A 134 4.91 -2.60 -5.44
N VAL A 135 5.99 -2.67 -6.22
CA VAL A 135 6.67 -3.94 -6.52
C VAL A 135 7.18 -4.59 -5.23
N ASN A 136 7.74 -3.80 -4.31
CA ASN A 136 8.22 -4.30 -3.02
C ASN A 136 7.08 -4.80 -2.13
N ILE A 137 5.93 -4.15 -2.12
CA ILE A 137 4.72 -4.64 -1.43
C ILE A 137 4.28 -5.99 -2.03
N ARG A 138 4.24 -6.13 -3.35
CA ARG A 138 3.92 -7.40 -4.02
C ARG A 138 4.94 -8.49 -3.67
N ASN A 139 6.22 -8.15 -3.60
CA ASN A 139 7.28 -9.08 -3.20
C ASN A 139 7.13 -9.58 -1.76
N LYS A 140 6.66 -8.74 -0.84
CA LYS A 140 6.31 -9.15 0.53
C LYS A 140 5.26 -10.26 0.53
N TYR A 141 4.19 -10.13 -0.27
CA TYR A 141 3.14 -11.16 -0.36
C TYR A 141 3.60 -12.39 -1.15
N LYS A 142 4.41 -12.23 -2.21
CA LYS A 142 5.05 -13.36 -2.92
C LYS A 142 5.98 -14.14 -2.01
N ARG A 143 6.76 -13.48 -1.17
CA ARG A 143 7.61 -14.14 -0.18
C ARG A 143 6.76 -15.02 0.74
N ARG A 144 5.66 -14.48 1.27
CA ARG A 144 4.76 -15.26 2.12
C ARG A 144 4.13 -16.45 1.41
N TYR A 145 3.77 -16.29 0.15
CA TYR A 145 3.30 -17.38 -0.70
C TYR A 145 4.35 -18.50 -0.81
N TYR A 146 5.60 -18.15 -1.13
CA TYR A 146 6.68 -19.13 -1.25
C TYR A 146 7.05 -19.81 0.08
N GLU A 147 7.00 -19.09 1.19
CA GLU A 147 7.15 -19.69 2.53
C GLU A 147 6.08 -20.76 2.79
N LEU A 148 4.83 -20.49 2.44
CA LEU A 148 3.70 -21.41 2.64
C LEU A 148 3.71 -22.61 1.68
N THR A 149 4.29 -22.45 0.49
CA THR A 149 4.42 -23.52 -0.53
C THR A 149 5.74 -24.29 -0.42
N GLY A 150 6.65 -23.90 0.48
CA GLY A 150 7.93 -24.57 0.71
C GLY A 150 9.04 -24.20 -0.27
N ASP A 151 8.85 -23.19 -1.12
CA ASP A 151 9.90 -22.69 -2.03
C ASP A 151 10.75 -21.62 -1.32
N TYR A 152 11.55 -22.07 -0.35
CA TYR A 152 12.34 -21.21 0.51
C TYR A 152 13.43 -20.42 -0.23
N ASP A 153 13.96 -20.96 -1.34
CA ASP A 153 14.97 -20.26 -2.15
C ASP A 153 14.40 -18.98 -2.76
N LYS A 154 13.18 -19.06 -3.33
CA LYS A 154 12.49 -17.88 -3.85
C LYS A 154 12.08 -16.91 -2.74
N ALA A 155 11.61 -17.43 -1.59
CA ALA A 155 11.29 -16.58 -0.45
C ALA A 155 12.53 -15.82 0.05
N TYR A 156 13.66 -16.46 0.16
CA TYR A 156 14.93 -15.86 0.57
C TYR A 156 15.44 -14.82 -0.43
N ALA A 157 15.36 -15.12 -1.73
CA ALA A 157 15.75 -14.17 -2.78
C ALA A 157 14.92 -12.87 -2.72
N LEU A 158 13.62 -12.96 -2.45
CA LEU A 158 12.75 -11.79 -2.29
C LEU A 158 13.03 -11.01 -1.00
N LEU A 159 13.36 -11.71 0.10
CA LEU A 159 13.78 -11.06 1.35
C LEU A 159 15.04 -10.22 1.13
N ASN A 160 16.05 -10.78 0.48
CA ASN A 160 17.30 -10.06 0.19
C ASN A 160 17.08 -8.82 -0.67
N LYS A 161 16.16 -8.89 -1.67
CA LYS A 161 15.79 -7.71 -2.47
C LYS A 161 15.14 -6.61 -1.63
N SER A 162 14.27 -6.98 -0.67
CA SER A 162 13.64 -6.01 0.23
C SER A 162 14.65 -5.36 1.16
N ILE A 163 15.60 -6.12 1.72
CA ILE A 163 16.67 -5.59 2.57
C ILE A 163 17.52 -4.60 1.78
N ALA A 164 18.01 -4.99 0.61
CA ALA A 164 18.83 -4.12 -0.23
C ALA A 164 18.13 -2.81 -0.62
N TYR A 165 16.81 -2.86 -0.84
CA TYR A 165 16.00 -1.68 -1.13
C TYR A 165 15.90 -0.75 0.09
N ASN A 166 15.64 -1.29 1.28
CA ASN A 166 15.54 -0.50 2.51
C ASN A 166 16.88 0.15 2.86
N ASP A 167 17.99 -0.57 2.74
CA ASP A 167 19.34 -0.05 2.96
C ASP A 167 19.66 1.10 1.98
N SER A 168 19.23 0.98 0.72
CA SER A 168 19.39 2.05 -0.29
C SER A 168 18.62 3.32 0.08
N ILE A 169 17.39 3.19 0.60
CA ILE A 169 16.58 4.33 1.05
C ILE A 169 17.24 4.99 2.26
N GLU A 170 17.65 4.22 3.26
CA GLU A 170 18.29 4.77 4.46
C GLU A 170 19.59 5.48 4.14
N HIS A 171 20.40 4.93 3.23
CA HIS A 171 21.64 5.56 2.76
C HIS A 171 21.36 6.89 2.07
N ASN A 172 20.36 6.96 1.18
CA ASN A 172 19.98 8.18 0.49
C ASN A 172 19.47 9.26 1.47
N LEU A 173 18.65 8.88 2.47
CA LEU A 173 18.17 9.79 3.50
C LEU A 173 19.30 10.31 4.38
N SER A 174 20.29 9.48 4.72
CA SER A 174 21.47 9.88 5.48
C SER A 174 22.31 10.88 4.72
N ASN A 175 22.54 10.65 3.42
CA ASN A 175 23.30 11.56 2.55
C ASN A 175 22.62 12.93 2.40
N MET A 176 21.29 12.97 2.33
CA MET A 176 20.54 14.24 2.29
C MET A 176 20.68 15.04 3.58
N ARG A 177 20.68 14.37 4.74
CA ARG A 177 20.86 15.03 6.06
C ARG A 177 22.27 15.55 6.30
N THR A 178 23.28 14.97 5.66
CA THR A 178 24.68 15.41 5.79
C THR A 178 25.05 16.51 4.80
N ALA A 179 24.20 16.81 3.81
CA ALA A 179 24.39 17.86 2.83
C ALA A 179 23.73 19.21 3.22
N GLU A 180 22.95 19.24 4.32
CA GLU A 180 22.42 20.46 4.97
C GLU A 180 23.37 20.95 6.06
#